data_3d9abf590abc6de090f5f4c8c7a39594
#
_entry.id   3d9abf590abc6de090f5f4c8c7a39594
#
_cell.length_a   1.000
_cell.length_b   1.000
_cell.length_c   1.000
_cell.angle_alpha   90.00
_cell.angle_beta   90.00
_cell.angle_gamma   90.00
#
_symmetry.space_group_name_H-M   'P 1'
#
loop_
_entity.id
_entity.type
_entity.pdbx_description
1 polymer ?
#
loop_
_entity_poly.entity_id
_entity_poly.type
_entity_poly.pdbx_seq_one_letter_code
_entity_poly.pdbx_strand_id
1 'polypeptide(L)' 'MADEVRQHMLECEARTWLRNGYTTLDRIQELTLLIAKRRGQASAERLVEEMRRQWRRRAEWLT' A
#
# COMPACT_ATOMS: atom_id res chain seq x y z
N MET A 1 -1.87 3.75 -20.47
CA MET A 1 -3.26 3.70 -20.07
C MET A 1 -3.56 2.62 -19.07
N ALA A 2 -3.26 1.35 -19.37
CA ALA A 2 -3.42 0.29 -18.37
C ALA A 2 -2.54 0.52 -17.14
N ASP A 3 -1.34 1.06 -17.34
CA ASP A 3 -0.40 1.34 -16.25
C ASP A 3 -0.87 2.48 -15.37
N GLU A 4 -1.51 3.50 -15.95
CA GLU A 4 -2.06 4.61 -15.18
C GLU A 4 -3.20 4.16 -14.27
N VAL A 5 -4.07 3.29 -14.80
CA VAL A 5 -5.18 2.73 -14.02
C VAL A 5 -4.64 1.84 -12.89
N ARG A 6 -3.66 0.99 -13.19
CA ARG A 6 -3.03 0.13 -12.18
C ARG A 6 -2.35 0.95 -11.10
N GLN A 7 -1.64 2.00 -11.49
CA GLN A 7 -0.96 2.87 -10.54
C GLN A 7 -1.97 3.59 -9.66
N HIS A 8 -3.05 4.09 -10.23
CA HIS A 8 -4.10 4.76 -9.46
C HIS A 8 -4.77 3.81 -8.47
N MET A 9 -5.07 2.58 -8.90
CA MET A 9 -5.64 1.56 -8.02
C MET A 9 -4.70 1.20 -6.89
N LEU A 10 -3.40 1.11 -7.18
CA LEU A 10 -2.39 0.82 -6.17
C LEU A 10 -2.32 1.94 -5.13
N GLU A 11 -2.37 3.20 -5.58
CA GLU A 11 -2.39 4.35 -4.69
C GLU A 11 -3.61 4.34 -3.78
N CYS A 12 -4.78 4.06 -4.33
CA CYS A 12 -6.01 3.99 -3.57
C CYS A 12 -5.97 2.86 -2.54
N GLU A 13 -5.48 1.71 -2.93
CA GLU A 13 -5.35 0.57 -2.02
C GLU A 13 -4.37 0.90 -0.88
N ALA A 14 -3.22 1.48 -1.22
CA ALA A 14 -2.23 1.88 -0.22
C ALA A 14 -2.81 2.84 0.81
N ARG A 15 -3.55 3.84 0.35
CA ARG A 15 -4.21 4.80 1.24
C ARG A 15 -5.24 4.14 2.14
N THR A 16 -5.99 3.18 1.60
CA THR A 16 -6.99 2.43 2.36
C THR A 16 -6.35 1.64 3.49
N TRP A 17 -5.25 0.93 3.20
CA TRP A 17 -4.54 0.19 4.24
C TRP A 17 -3.99 1.11 5.33
N LEU A 18 -3.43 2.25 4.94
CA LEU A 18 -2.91 3.23 5.89
C LEU A 18 -4.01 3.80 6.78
N ARG A 19 -5.18 4.10 6.21
CA ARG A 19 -6.34 4.58 6.98
C ARG A 19 -6.84 3.52 7.97
N ASN A 20 -6.67 2.26 7.64
CA ASN A 20 -7.07 1.15 8.51
C ASN A 20 -6.04 0.81 9.58
N GLY A 21 -5.00 1.61 9.74
CA GLY A 21 -4.05 1.47 10.83
C GLY A 21 -2.79 0.69 10.51
N TYR A 22 -2.53 0.35 9.26
CA TYR A 22 -1.30 -0.35 8.86
C TYR A 22 -0.14 0.64 8.70
N THR A 23 0.22 1.28 9.80
CA THR A 23 1.24 2.33 9.82
C THR A 23 2.45 1.98 10.67
N THR A 24 2.39 0.88 11.42
CA THR A 24 3.52 0.40 12.21
C THR A 24 4.26 -0.70 11.48
N LEU A 25 5.52 -0.91 11.82
CA LEU A 25 6.35 -1.94 11.21
C LEU A 25 5.71 -3.33 11.34
N ASP A 26 5.21 -3.67 12.53
CA ASP A 26 4.57 -4.96 12.77
C ASP A 26 3.35 -5.16 11.87
N ARG A 27 2.51 -4.14 11.75
CA ARG A 27 1.30 -4.22 10.92
C ARG A 27 1.66 -4.33 9.44
N ILE A 28 2.67 -3.59 9.01
CA ILE A 28 3.14 -3.66 7.63
C ILE A 28 3.70 -5.03 7.32
N GLN A 29 4.41 -5.67 8.25
CA GLN A 29 4.91 -7.03 8.07
C GLN A 29 3.78 -8.04 7.95
N GLU A 30 2.75 -7.93 8.79
CA GLU A 30 1.56 -8.77 8.70
C GLU A 30 0.89 -8.64 7.33
N LEU A 31 0.72 -7.40 6.86
CA LEU A 31 0.12 -7.14 5.57
C LEU A 31 0.98 -7.70 4.43
N THR A 32 2.29 -7.51 4.51
CA THR A 32 3.23 -8.01 3.51
C THR A 32 3.08 -9.53 3.34
N LEU A 33 3.02 -10.27 4.45
CA LEU A 33 2.87 -11.72 4.41
C LEU A 33 1.51 -12.12 3.82
N LEU A 34 0.46 -11.41 4.19
CA LEU A 34 -0.88 -11.68 3.69
C LEU A 34 -0.96 -11.47 2.18
N ILE A 35 -0.45 -10.35 1.69
CA ILE A 35 -0.50 -10.02 0.27
C ILE A 35 0.43 -10.93 -0.53
N ALA A 36 1.61 -11.25 0.00
CA ALA A 36 2.53 -12.19 -0.66
C ALA A 36 1.89 -13.56 -0.85
N LYS A 37 1.12 -14.02 0.13
CA LYS A 37 0.43 -15.29 0.06
C LYS A 37 -0.69 -15.28 -0.98
N ARG A 38 -1.39 -14.16 -1.13
CA ARG A 38 -2.54 -14.05 -2.04
C ARG A 38 -2.16 -13.63 -3.45
N ARG A 39 -1.20 -12.73 -3.60
CA ARG A 39 -0.87 -12.09 -4.89
C ARG A 39 0.58 -12.28 -5.31
N GLY A 40 1.41 -12.88 -4.46
CA GLY A 40 2.82 -13.07 -4.70
C GLY A 40 3.70 -11.98 -4.11
N GLN A 41 4.97 -12.29 -3.96
CA GLN A 41 5.95 -11.42 -3.29
C GLN A 41 6.12 -10.07 -4.01
N ALA A 42 6.17 -10.08 -5.33
CA ALA A 42 6.35 -8.85 -6.10
C ALA A 42 5.20 -7.86 -5.87
N SER A 43 3.96 -8.36 -5.82
CA SER A 43 2.79 -7.52 -5.55
C SER A 43 2.83 -6.95 -4.15
N ALA A 44 3.25 -7.76 -3.16
CA ALA A 44 3.37 -7.31 -1.78
C ALA A 44 4.40 -6.19 -1.66
N GLU A 45 5.55 -6.33 -2.31
CA GLU A 45 6.61 -5.32 -2.29
C GLU A 45 6.15 -4.01 -2.92
N ARG A 46 5.45 -4.08 -4.04
CA ARG A 46 4.90 -2.88 -4.71
C ARG A 46 3.91 -2.15 -3.82
N LEU A 47 3.03 -2.89 -3.17
CA LEU A 47 2.03 -2.29 -2.29
C LEU A 47 2.69 -1.60 -1.10
N VAL A 48 3.63 -2.26 -0.43
CA VAL A 48 4.32 -1.70 0.72
C VAL A 48 5.13 -0.46 0.31
N GLU A 49 5.77 -0.48 -0.84
CA GLU A 49 6.52 0.66 -1.32
C GLU A 49 5.61 1.85 -1.63
N GLU A 50 4.44 1.58 -2.23
CA GLU A 50 3.45 2.63 -2.48
C GLU A 50 2.89 3.18 -1.16
N MET A 51 2.69 2.32 -0.17
CA MET A 51 2.27 2.77 1.17
C MET A 51 3.28 3.74 1.78
N ARG A 52 4.57 3.48 1.61
CA ARG A 52 5.62 4.40 2.10
C ARG A 52 5.54 5.76 1.40
N ARG A 53 5.33 5.77 0.09
CA ARG A 53 5.17 7.02 -0.67
C ARG A 53 3.94 7.78 -0.20
N GLN A 54 2.82 7.10 -0.07
CA GLN A 54 1.57 7.73 0.35
C GLN A 54 1.67 8.24 1.79
N TRP A 55 2.38 7.55 2.64
CA TRP A 55 2.61 8.01 4.01
C TRP A 55 3.40 9.31 4.05
N ARG A 56 4.42 9.44 3.21
CA ARG A 56 5.17 10.69 3.10
C ARG A 56 4.30 11.85 2.61
N ARG A 57 3.28 11.53 1.81
CA ARG A 57 2.35 12.51 1.24
C ARG A 57 1.04 12.58 2.01
N ARG A 58 0.99 12.06 3.22
CA ARG A 58 -0.26 11.93 3.97
C ARG A 58 -0.99 13.25 4.21
N ALA A 59 -0.28 14.36 4.25
CA ALA A 59 -0.88 15.68 4.41
C ALA A 59 -1.80 16.05 3.25
N GLU A 60 -1.64 15.43 2.09
CA GLU A 60 -2.43 15.71 0.90
C GLU A 60 -3.76 14.97 0.89
N TRP A 61 -3.85 13.82 1.57
CA TRP A 61 -5.03 12.96 1.48
C TRP A 61 -5.54 12.44 2.83
N LEU A 62 -4.74 12.51 3.87
CA LEU A 62 -5.12 12.04 5.21
C LEU A 62 -5.49 13.26 6.08
N THR A 63 -6.78 13.42 6.32
CA THR A 63 -7.28 14.54 7.15
C THR A 63 -8.00 14.00 8.37
#